data_a16e1d41f48d20e037c06eacead4f16a
#
_entry.id   a16e1d41f48d20e037c06eacead4f16a
#
_cell.length_a   1.000
_cell.length_b   1.000
_cell.length_c   1.000
_cell.angle_alpha   90.00
_cell.angle_beta   90.00
_cell.angle_gamma   90.00
#
_symmetry.space_group_name_H-M   'P 1'
#
loop_
_entity.id
_entity.type
_entity.pdbx_description
1 polymer ?
#
loop_
_entity_poly.entity_id
_entity_poly.type
_entity_poly.pdbx_seq_one_letter_code
_entity_poly.pdbx_strand_id
1 'polypeptide(L)'
;MDPEGYAYFVMGLEMVAPGSSGVVNEWRDSYTWLPEKDGEYAEAWSEMHGDPNQARRVAYSEDVDFAKINLIRAYGKAWEHKWADLTISRLNAWGINNVGASGSPLTRIMNSPLGKYCQYPCFHFVGVYPRTKVSVFRDFPDVFSKEYEEESSKFAACLEPIKDIPFIVGYFMTNEPEWAFIEDLEISEMLLAHPEHLVTKDVFIEFIQGRYADIEAFSQAWNLKIDSFADLLTPIPEARKLFKAARCDLDAFSYIMIEQYIKVPALKCKEVDPNHLNFGMRYPYIAYANQTAGHQYLDVFDINDYRYDPKEYINWIGSLVNMPVMVSEFHHGSLDRGLPVTGIRGVRTQEERGVAYRYYVERGASTDYFVGSVYFVFSDQPVLCSNYQENYNIGFVDICQMPHREITDAVRETAIRVYNVHAGKASNYDHRPDIIPLNAC
;
A
#
# COMPACT_ATOMS: atom_id res chain seq x y z
N MET A 1 9.00 -9.63 16.34
CA MET A 1 8.72 -10.69 17.36
C MET A 1 7.30 -10.48 17.82
N ASP A 2 6.62 -11.57 18.20
CA ASP A 2 5.30 -11.47 18.84
C ASP A 2 5.43 -11.06 20.33
N PRO A 3 4.32 -10.80 21.05
CA PRO A 3 4.36 -10.39 22.46
C PRO A 3 5.02 -11.42 23.39
N GLU A 4 5.04 -12.70 23.00
CA GLU A 4 5.68 -13.78 23.75
C GLU A 4 7.19 -13.93 23.43
N GLY A 5 7.71 -13.14 22.49
CA GLY A 5 9.13 -13.11 22.12
C GLY A 5 9.53 -14.11 21.02
N TYR A 6 8.56 -14.73 20.35
CA TYR A 6 8.84 -15.59 19.19
C TYR A 6 9.01 -14.79 17.91
N ALA A 7 9.73 -15.37 16.95
CA ALA A 7 9.84 -14.80 15.62
C ALA A 7 8.45 -14.75 14.95
N TYR A 8 8.09 -13.58 14.42
CA TYR A 8 6.83 -13.38 13.73
C TYR A 8 7.10 -13.01 12.27
N PHE A 9 6.83 -13.94 11.36
CA PHE A 9 6.89 -13.73 9.93
C PHE A 9 5.46 -13.46 9.44
N VAL A 10 5.23 -12.31 8.83
CA VAL A 10 3.88 -11.93 8.38
C VAL A 10 3.48 -12.77 7.18
N MET A 11 2.40 -13.52 7.32
CA MET A 11 1.66 -14.16 6.24
C MET A 11 0.24 -13.62 6.25
N GLY A 12 0.05 -12.50 5.57
CA GLY A 12 -1.16 -11.70 5.66
C GLY A 12 -2.07 -11.83 4.45
N LEU A 13 -3.31 -11.36 4.63
CA LEU A 13 -4.32 -11.30 3.60
C LEU A 13 -5.09 -9.98 3.68
N GLU A 14 -5.09 -9.20 2.58
CA GLU A 14 -5.77 -7.91 2.48
C GLU A 14 -7.28 -8.05 2.26
N MET A 15 -8.00 -7.00 2.60
CA MET A 15 -9.43 -6.82 2.35
C MET A 15 -10.25 -8.04 2.78
N VAL A 16 -10.01 -8.53 4.00
CA VAL A 16 -10.79 -9.64 4.58
C VAL A 16 -12.19 -9.13 4.91
N ALA A 17 -13.07 -9.20 3.92
CA ALA A 17 -14.43 -8.72 3.94
C ALA A 17 -15.38 -9.78 3.32
N PRO A 18 -16.69 -9.71 3.55
CA PRO A 18 -17.66 -10.67 2.99
C PRO A 18 -17.56 -10.83 1.48
N GLY A 19 -17.34 -9.73 0.76
CA GLY A 19 -17.16 -9.74 -0.67
C GLY A 19 -16.60 -8.42 -1.17
N SER A 20 -16.50 -8.30 -2.47
CA SER A 20 -16.18 -7.06 -3.17
C SER A 20 -17.43 -6.56 -3.88
N SER A 21 -17.79 -5.30 -3.66
CA SER A 21 -18.98 -4.68 -4.25
C SER A 21 -18.76 -4.34 -5.72
N GLY A 22 -19.74 -4.68 -6.56
CA GLY A 22 -19.76 -4.32 -7.98
C GLY A 22 -20.57 -3.06 -8.24
N VAL A 23 -20.07 -2.19 -9.12
CA VAL A 23 -20.75 -0.97 -9.57
C VAL A 23 -22.01 -1.31 -10.34
N VAL A 24 -23.13 -0.66 -10.01
CA VAL A 24 -24.43 -0.90 -10.62
C VAL A 24 -24.82 0.20 -11.61
N ASN A 25 -24.65 1.47 -11.24
CA ASN A 25 -25.21 2.59 -12.01
C ASN A 25 -24.80 2.61 -13.49
N GLU A 26 -23.55 2.27 -13.81
CA GLU A 26 -23.06 2.21 -15.20
C GLU A 26 -23.41 0.90 -15.92
N TRP A 27 -23.68 -0.18 -15.16
CA TRP A 27 -23.85 -1.54 -15.66
C TRP A 27 -25.23 -2.13 -15.39
N ARG A 28 -26.22 -1.30 -14.98
CA ARG A 28 -27.55 -1.76 -14.54
C ARG A 28 -28.20 -2.73 -15.53
N ASP A 29 -28.14 -2.45 -16.82
CA ASP A 29 -28.73 -3.28 -17.87
C ASP A 29 -27.97 -4.61 -18.11
N SER A 30 -26.77 -4.75 -17.57
CA SER A 30 -25.98 -5.98 -17.66
C SER A 30 -26.32 -6.98 -16.54
N TYR A 31 -27.03 -6.55 -15.50
CA TYR A 31 -27.50 -7.42 -14.44
C TYR A 31 -28.85 -8.02 -14.81
N THR A 32 -28.94 -9.34 -14.81
CA THR A 32 -30.23 -10.06 -15.04
C THR A 32 -31.19 -9.93 -13.87
N TRP A 33 -30.67 -9.60 -12.69
CA TRP A 33 -31.41 -9.38 -11.47
C TRP A 33 -30.62 -8.49 -10.51
N LEU A 34 -31.32 -7.58 -9.86
CA LEU A 34 -30.83 -6.78 -8.74
C LEU A 34 -31.85 -6.84 -7.61
N PRO A 35 -31.44 -6.92 -6.33
CA PRO A 35 -32.37 -6.90 -5.21
C PRO A 35 -33.02 -5.53 -5.02
N GLU A 36 -34.19 -5.51 -4.41
CA GLU A 36 -34.81 -4.27 -3.94
C GLU A 36 -33.96 -3.63 -2.85
N LYS A 37 -33.76 -2.29 -2.92
CA LYS A 37 -32.91 -1.55 -1.99
C LYS A 37 -33.41 -1.54 -0.55
N ASP A 38 -34.72 -1.69 -0.34
CA ASP A 38 -35.39 -1.74 0.96
C ASP A 38 -35.85 -3.14 1.34
N GLY A 39 -35.46 -4.18 0.59
CA GLY A 39 -35.84 -5.58 0.77
C GLY A 39 -34.93 -6.38 1.70
N GLU A 40 -35.03 -7.69 1.62
CA GLU A 40 -34.26 -8.65 2.40
C GLU A 40 -32.73 -8.46 2.27
N TYR A 41 -32.28 -7.95 1.13
CA TYR A 41 -30.86 -7.75 0.81
C TYR A 41 -30.42 -6.29 0.88
N ALA A 42 -31.14 -5.43 1.59
CA ALA A 42 -30.81 -4.00 1.71
C ALA A 42 -29.36 -3.76 2.18
N GLU A 43 -28.85 -4.62 3.08
CA GLU A 43 -27.49 -4.53 3.60
C GLU A 43 -26.39 -4.81 2.55
N ALA A 44 -26.74 -5.40 1.40
CA ALA A 44 -25.79 -5.64 0.31
C ALA A 44 -25.58 -4.43 -0.58
N TRP A 45 -26.43 -3.41 -0.47
CA TRP A 45 -26.28 -2.15 -1.18
C TRP A 45 -25.37 -1.20 -0.42
N SER A 46 -24.58 -0.46 -1.16
CA SER A 46 -23.77 0.65 -0.66
C SER A 46 -23.69 1.76 -1.70
N GLU A 47 -23.37 2.97 -1.23
CA GLU A 47 -23.07 4.11 -2.08
C GLU A 47 -21.66 4.56 -1.75
N MET A 48 -20.86 4.83 -2.78
CA MET A 48 -19.53 5.37 -2.63
C MET A 48 -19.42 6.72 -3.32
N HIS A 49 -18.81 7.66 -2.62
CA HIS A 49 -18.39 8.94 -3.15
C HIS A 49 -16.88 8.91 -3.27
N GLY A 50 -16.37 8.94 -4.51
CA GLY A 50 -14.94 8.97 -4.79
C GLY A 50 -14.32 10.29 -4.33
N ASP A 51 -13.07 10.25 -3.90
CA ASP A 51 -12.26 11.47 -3.72
C ASP A 51 -12.03 12.07 -5.11
N PRO A 52 -12.48 13.31 -5.38
CA PRO A 52 -12.30 13.96 -6.67
C PRO A 52 -10.82 14.16 -7.06
N ASN A 53 -9.91 14.01 -6.08
CA ASN A 53 -8.47 14.09 -6.29
C ASN A 53 -7.82 12.72 -6.61
N GLN A 54 -8.58 11.64 -6.59
CA GLN A 54 -8.10 10.30 -6.97
C GLN A 54 -8.61 9.93 -8.37
N ALA A 55 -7.75 10.08 -9.37
CA ALA A 55 -8.08 9.86 -10.78
C ALA A 55 -8.54 8.43 -11.13
N ARG A 56 -8.36 7.46 -10.24
CA ARG A 56 -8.69 6.03 -10.47
C ARG A 56 -10.06 5.60 -9.95
N ARG A 57 -10.81 6.45 -9.26
CA ARG A 57 -12.14 6.12 -8.74
C ARG A 57 -13.24 6.82 -9.50
N VAL A 58 -14.38 6.14 -9.68
CA VAL A 58 -15.60 6.83 -10.12
C VAL A 58 -16.02 7.84 -9.06
N ALA A 59 -16.46 9.01 -9.51
CA ALA A 59 -16.86 10.10 -8.60
C ALA A 59 -18.04 9.72 -7.68
N TYR A 60 -18.92 8.86 -8.16
CA TYR A 60 -20.06 8.29 -7.43
C TYR A 60 -20.40 6.92 -7.99
N SER A 61 -20.64 5.95 -7.11
CA SER A 61 -21.21 4.67 -7.50
C SER A 61 -22.29 4.19 -6.53
N GLU A 62 -23.31 3.55 -7.10
CA GLU A 62 -24.17 2.62 -6.37
C GLU A 62 -23.56 1.23 -6.55
N ASP A 63 -23.35 0.53 -5.46
CA ASP A 63 -22.65 -0.75 -5.48
C ASP A 63 -23.51 -1.84 -4.84
N VAL A 64 -23.36 -3.07 -5.33
CA VAL A 64 -24.01 -4.26 -4.75
C VAL A 64 -22.98 -5.36 -4.50
N ASP A 65 -23.04 -5.94 -3.29
CA ASP A 65 -22.20 -7.07 -2.88
C ASP A 65 -22.98 -8.39 -2.99
N PHE A 66 -22.77 -9.13 -4.09
CA PHE A 66 -23.43 -10.42 -4.31
C PHE A 66 -22.91 -11.54 -3.39
N ALA A 67 -21.68 -11.46 -2.89
CA ALA A 67 -21.20 -12.41 -1.89
C ALA A 67 -21.97 -12.25 -0.57
N LYS A 68 -22.23 -11.00 -0.16
CA LYS A 68 -23.09 -10.70 1.00
C LYS A 68 -24.53 -11.21 0.78
N ILE A 69 -25.09 -11.04 -0.42
CA ILE A 69 -26.41 -11.63 -0.76
C ILE A 69 -26.40 -13.16 -0.59
N ASN A 70 -25.35 -13.83 -1.06
CA ASN A 70 -25.21 -15.27 -0.91
C ASN A 70 -25.09 -15.69 0.56
N LEU A 71 -24.40 -14.93 1.39
CA LEU A 71 -24.33 -15.15 2.83
C LEU A 71 -25.67 -14.94 3.53
N ILE A 72 -26.43 -13.89 3.16
CA ILE A 72 -27.79 -13.65 3.68
C ILE A 72 -28.72 -14.80 3.29
N ARG A 73 -28.68 -15.28 2.05
CA ARG A 73 -29.43 -16.44 1.60
C ARG A 73 -29.11 -17.71 2.39
N ALA A 74 -27.85 -17.92 2.71
CA ALA A 74 -27.39 -19.11 3.42
C ALA A 74 -27.71 -19.08 4.93
N TYR A 75 -27.63 -17.90 5.56
CA TYR A 75 -27.61 -17.77 7.02
C TYR A 75 -28.64 -16.78 7.59
N GLY A 76 -29.42 -16.12 6.73
CA GLY A 76 -30.43 -15.12 7.15
C GLY A 76 -29.74 -13.98 7.97
N LYS A 77 -30.45 -13.54 9.01
CA LYS A 77 -29.94 -12.47 9.91
C LYS A 77 -28.66 -12.81 10.67
N ALA A 78 -28.23 -14.07 10.70
CA ALA A 78 -27.00 -14.49 11.38
C ALA A 78 -25.78 -14.49 10.45
N TRP A 79 -25.91 -14.00 9.21
CA TRP A 79 -24.90 -14.12 8.17
C TRP A 79 -23.54 -13.54 8.59
N GLU A 80 -23.51 -12.39 9.24
CA GLU A 80 -22.27 -11.69 9.63
C GLU A 80 -21.46 -12.51 10.65
N HIS A 81 -22.14 -13.03 11.69
CA HIS A 81 -21.51 -13.92 12.67
C HIS A 81 -20.99 -15.23 12.04
N LYS A 82 -21.81 -15.83 11.15
CA LYS A 82 -21.43 -17.08 10.48
C LYS A 82 -20.25 -16.88 9.53
N TRP A 83 -20.25 -15.77 8.81
CA TRP A 83 -19.13 -15.40 7.96
C TRP A 83 -17.85 -15.18 8.79
N ALA A 84 -17.92 -14.46 9.90
CA ALA A 84 -16.77 -14.21 10.77
C ALA A 84 -16.18 -15.52 11.35
N ASP A 85 -17.04 -16.39 11.92
CA ASP A 85 -16.63 -17.71 12.43
C ASP A 85 -15.94 -18.56 11.36
N LEU A 86 -16.55 -18.61 10.16
CA LEU A 86 -16.03 -19.35 9.02
C LEU A 86 -14.67 -18.77 8.55
N THR A 87 -14.58 -17.46 8.45
CA THR A 87 -13.39 -16.78 7.95
C THR A 87 -12.21 -16.96 8.88
N ILE A 88 -12.39 -16.77 10.20
CA ILE A 88 -11.31 -16.99 11.18
C ILE A 88 -10.85 -18.46 11.17
N SER A 89 -11.79 -19.41 11.10
CA SER A 89 -11.45 -20.83 10.99
C SER A 89 -10.61 -21.13 9.74
N ARG A 90 -10.93 -20.48 8.61
CA ARG A 90 -10.20 -20.62 7.35
C ARG A 90 -8.82 -20.00 7.42
N LEU A 91 -8.70 -18.76 7.90
CA LEU A 91 -7.41 -18.09 8.03
C LEU A 91 -6.44 -18.95 8.86
N ASN A 92 -6.90 -19.46 10.01
CA ASN A 92 -6.10 -20.38 10.85
C ASN A 92 -5.73 -21.67 10.10
N ALA A 93 -6.68 -22.29 9.39
CA ALA A 93 -6.42 -23.53 8.65
C ALA A 93 -5.47 -23.35 7.47
N TRP A 94 -5.43 -22.17 6.87
CA TRP A 94 -4.54 -21.82 5.78
C TRP A 94 -3.15 -21.38 6.25
N GLY A 95 -2.98 -21.06 7.54
CA GLY A 95 -1.73 -20.54 8.10
C GLY A 95 -1.52 -19.05 7.86
N ILE A 96 -2.61 -18.32 7.55
CA ILE A 96 -2.62 -16.86 7.57
C ILE A 96 -2.57 -16.41 9.02
N ASN A 97 -1.71 -15.48 9.36
CA ASN A 97 -1.52 -15.01 10.74
C ASN A 97 -1.75 -13.49 10.88
N ASN A 98 -2.13 -12.81 9.82
CA ASN A 98 -2.37 -11.37 9.83
C ASN A 98 -3.44 -10.96 8.82
N VAL A 99 -4.22 -9.95 9.15
CA VAL A 99 -5.17 -9.28 8.23
C VAL A 99 -4.59 -7.93 7.84
N GLY A 100 -4.67 -7.62 6.56
CA GLY A 100 -4.24 -6.32 6.06
C GLY A 100 -5.11 -5.15 6.55
N ALA A 101 -4.64 -3.94 6.33
CA ALA A 101 -5.29 -2.73 6.81
C ALA A 101 -6.51 -2.32 5.98
N SER A 102 -6.49 -2.59 4.67
CA SER A 102 -7.55 -2.16 3.76
C SER A 102 -8.80 -3.02 3.89
N GLY A 103 -9.97 -2.36 3.95
CA GLY A 103 -11.27 -3.05 3.98
C GLY A 103 -11.48 -3.93 5.20
N SER A 104 -10.59 -3.87 6.18
CA SER A 104 -10.76 -4.64 7.40
C SER A 104 -12.02 -4.18 8.14
N PRO A 105 -12.96 -5.08 8.45
CA PRO A 105 -14.12 -4.74 9.24
C PRO A 105 -13.79 -4.42 10.70
N LEU A 106 -12.50 -4.32 11.08
CA LEU A 106 -12.05 -4.13 12.46
C LEU A 106 -12.71 -2.95 13.16
N THR A 107 -12.85 -1.81 12.51
CA THR A 107 -13.55 -0.66 13.09
C THR A 107 -15.05 -0.91 13.30
N ARG A 108 -15.70 -1.70 12.44
CA ARG A 108 -17.09 -2.15 12.63
C ARG A 108 -17.17 -3.26 13.68
N ILE A 109 -16.23 -4.19 13.66
CA ILE A 109 -16.19 -5.35 14.55
C ILE A 109 -15.85 -4.93 15.97
N MET A 110 -14.99 -3.94 16.21
CA MET A 110 -14.69 -3.41 17.56
C MET A 110 -15.93 -2.88 18.29
N ASN A 111 -16.92 -2.39 17.55
CA ASN A 111 -18.18 -1.86 18.09
C ASN A 111 -19.37 -2.84 17.97
N SER A 112 -19.14 -4.08 17.56
CA SER A 112 -20.18 -5.07 17.34
C SER A 112 -20.05 -6.26 18.30
N PRO A 113 -21.09 -7.11 18.45
CA PRO A 113 -20.99 -8.39 19.15
C PRO A 113 -19.91 -9.32 18.63
N LEU A 114 -19.38 -9.07 17.41
CA LEU A 114 -18.24 -9.74 16.81
C LEU A 114 -16.91 -9.31 17.43
N GLY A 115 -16.87 -8.29 18.29
CA GLY A 115 -15.64 -7.79 18.94
C GLY A 115 -14.79 -8.86 19.63
N LYS A 116 -15.39 -9.97 20.06
CA LYS A 116 -14.67 -11.14 20.56
C LYS A 116 -13.78 -11.85 19.53
N TYR A 117 -14.01 -11.64 18.24
CA TYR A 117 -13.23 -12.22 17.13
C TYR A 117 -12.10 -11.30 16.66
N CYS A 118 -12.03 -10.08 17.19
CA CYS A 118 -11.06 -9.06 16.79
C CYS A 118 -9.69 -9.20 17.45
N GLN A 119 -9.40 -10.33 18.06
CA GLN A 119 -8.06 -10.64 18.56
C GLN A 119 -7.15 -11.22 17.47
N TYR A 120 -7.50 -11.02 16.19
CA TYR A 120 -6.66 -11.46 15.09
C TYR A 120 -5.64 -10.38 14.76
N PRO A 121 -4.34 -10.72 14.65
CA PRO A 121 -3.32 -9.73 14.33
C PRO A 121 -3.64 -8.99 13.03
N CYS A 122 -3.50 -7.68 13.03
CA CYS A 122 -3.84 -6.85 11.89
C CYS A 122 -2.96 -5.61 11.77
N PHE A 123 -3.04 -4.97 10.60
CA PHE A 123 -2.51 -3.64 10.35
C PHE A 123 -3.62 -2.59 10.36
N HIS A 124 -3.23 -1.33 10.44
CA HIS A 124 -4.13 -0.18 10.42
C HIS A 124 -3.59 0.90 9.49
N PHE A 125 -4.48 1.68 8.85
CA PHE A 125 -4.11 2.95 8.21
C PHE A 125 -4.38 4.09 9.17
N VAL A 126 -3.42 4.98 9.36
CA VAL A 126 -3.56 6.13 10.25
C VAL A 126 -4.72 7.04 9.83
N GLY A 127 -4.80 7.37 8.54
CA GLY A 127 -5.82 8.25 8.00
C GLY A 127 -5.42 8.87 6.66
N VAL A 128 -5.98 10.03 6.36
CA VAL A 128 -5.57 10.81 5.19
C VAL A 128 -4.23 11.45 5.48
N TYR A 129 -3.22 11.14 4.65
CA TYR A 129 -1.86 11.63 4.81
C TYR A 129 -1.80 13.16 4.76
N PRO A 130 -0.92 13.82 5.55
CA PRO A 130 -0.85 15.27 5.64
C PRO A 130 -0.64 15.94 4.29
N ARG A 131 -1.45 16.93 4.00
CA ARG A 131 -1.40 17.75 2.78
C ARG A 131 -1.32 19.23 3.14
N THR A 132 -0.81 20.03 2.22
CA THR A 132 -0.85 21.48 2.28
C THR A 132 -1.80 22.03 1.20
N LYS A 133 -2.28 23.24 1.36
CA LYS A 133 -3.19 23.90 0.38
C LYS A 133 -2.55 23.97 -0.99
N VAL A 134 -1.25 24.22 -1.04
CA VAL A 134 -0.46 24.20 -2.25
C VAL A 134 0.54 23.05 -2.12
N SER A 135 0.51 22.13 -3.07
CA SER A 135 1.44 21.01 -3.15
C SER A 135 2.62 21.36 -4.05
N VAL A 136 3.80 20.82 -3.77
CA VAL A 136 4.97 20.93 -4.67
C VAL A 136 4.69 20.23 -6.00
N PHE A 137 4.14 19.00 -5.91
CA PHE A 137 3.82 18.18 -7.08
C PHE A 137 2.82 17.09 -6.69
N ARG A 138 1.71 16.97 -7.40
CA ARG A 138 0.64 16.00 -7.10
C ARG A 138 0.24 16.08 -5.62
N ASP A 139 0.39 14.97 -4.88
CA ASP A 139 0.12 14.87 -3.45
C ASP A 139 1.36 15.14 -2.55
N PHE A 140 2.50 15.57 -3.12
CA PHE A 140 3.70 15.94 -2.35
C PHE A 140 3.55 17.37 -1.80
N PRO A 141 3.43 17.56 -0.47
CA PRO A 141 3.14 18.85 0.15
C PRO A 141 4.35 19.78 0.22
N ASP A 142 4.14 21.01 0.67
CA ASP A 142 5.19 21.96 1.09
C ASP A 142 5.74 21.53 2.46
N VAL A 143 6.70 20.58 2.44
CA VAL A 143 7.14 19.79 3.60
C VAL A 143 7.83 20.56 4.71
N PHE A 144 8.30 21.79 4.45
CA PHE A 144 8.90 22.67 5.47
C PHE A 144 7.93 23.73 5.99
N SER A 145 6.68 23.74 5.51
CA SER A 145 5.68 24.68 5.96
C SER A 145 5.16 24.34 7.36
N LYS A 146 4.75 25.36 8.09
CA LYS A 146 4.04 25.17 9.37
C LYS A 146 2.71 24.44 9.20
N GLU A 147 2.04 24.64 8.06
CA GLU A 147 0.81 23.93 7.71
C GLU A 147 1.05 22.41 7.69
N TYR A 148 2.15 21.95 7.07
CA TYR A 148 2.48 20.53 7.04
C TYR A 148 2.72 19.93 8.44
N GLU A 149 3.38 20.67 9.35
CA GLU A 149 3.56 20.24 10.73
C GLU A 149 2.22 20.15 11.48
N GLU A 150 1.33 21.12 11.30
CA GLU A 150 0.00 21.14 11.92
C GLU A 150 -0.88 19.98 11.41
N GLU A 151 -0.91 19.74 10.09
CA GLU A 151 -1.62 18.62 9.50
C GLU A 151 -1.04 17.25 9.91
N SER A 152 0.29 17.15 10.05
CA SER A 152 0.94 15.95 10.60
C SER A 152 0.53 15.65 12.04
N SER A 153 0.33 16.68 12.84
CA SER A 153 -0.14 16.52 14.24
C SER A 153 -1.60 16.05 14.28
N LYS A 154 -2.47 16.57 13.40
CA LYS A 154 -3.87 16.10 13.27
C LYS A 154 -3.94 14.66 12.77
N PHE A 155 -3.10 14.32 11.80
CA PHE A 155 -2.97 12.98 11.27
C PHE A 155 -2.59 11.97 12.34
N ALA A 156 -1.54 12.25 13.10
CA ALA A 156 -1.08 11.38 14.19
C ALA A 156 -2.14 11.16 15.28
N ALA A 157 -2.97 12.18 15.57
CA ALA A 157 -4.05 12.08 16.56
C ALA A 157 -5.09 10.99 16.21
N CYS A 158 -5.17 10.56 14.95
CA CYS A 158 -6.02 9.43 14.53
C CYS A 158 -5.60 8.09 15.17
N LEU A 159 -4.37 7.97 15.68
CA LEU A 159 -3.88 6.78 16.38
C LEU A 159 -4.36 6.70 17.84
N GLU A 160 -4.77 7.82 18.44
CA GLU A 160 -5.17 7.87 19.86
C GLU A 160 -6.20 6.80 20.28
N PRO A 161 -7.25 6.51 19.47
CA PRO A 161 -8.24 5.48 19.83
C PRO A 161 -7.70 4.04 19.77
N ILE A 162 -6.58 3.79 19.09
CA ILE A 162 -6.09 2.44 18.79
C ILE A 162 -4.76 2.09 19.45
N LYS A 163 -4.04 3.05 19.99
CA LYS A 163 -2.66 2.90 20.49
C LYS A 163 -2.45 1.83 21.58
N ASP A 164 -3.54 1.42 22.26
CA ASP A 164 -3.50 0.41 23.33
C ASP A 164 -4.14 -0.92 22.89
N ILE A 165 -4.42 -1.11 21.61
CA ILE A 165 -5.05 -2.34 21.09
C ILE A 165 -3.98 -3.40 20.77
N PRO A 166 -3.85 -4.48 21.55
CA PRO A 166 -2.68 -5.36 21.53
C PRO A 166 -2.58 -6.27 20.29
N PHE A 167 -3.63 -6.37 19.48
CA PHE A 167 -3.60 -7.18 18.24
C PHE A 167 -3.32 -6.35 16.99
N ILE A 168 -3.17 -5.03 17.10
CA ILE A 168 -2.61 -4.21 16.01
C ILE A 168 -1.10 -4.41 16.02
N VAL A 169 -0.56 -4.95 14.94
CA VAL A 169 0.88 -5.17 14.76
C VAL A 169 1.59 -3.84 14.47
N GLY A 170 0.94 -3.01 13.71
CA GLY A 170 1.45 -1.70 13.33
C GLY A 170 0.53 -0.98 12.34
N TYR A 171 1.01 0.16 11.86
CA TYR A 171 0.24 1.01 10.98
C TYR A 171 1.04 1.45 9.75
N PHE A 172 0.30 1.68 8.65
CA PHE A 172 0.78 2.36 7.46
C PHE A 172 0.38 3.84 7.53
N MET A 173 1.31 4.73 7.22
CA MET A 173 1.03 6.16 7.18
C MET A 173 0.19 6.53 5.95
N THR A 174 0.41 5.86 4.81
CA THR A 174 -0.39 6.03 3.59
C THR A 174 -0.33 4.78 2.72
N ASN A 175 -1.03 4.80 1.58
CA ASN A 175 -0.92 3.80 0.54
C ASN A 175 -0.58 4.46 -0.78
N GLU A 176 0.55 4.07 -1.38
CA GLU A 176 0.92 4.41 -2.75
C GLU A 176 0.81 5.92 -3.05
N PRO A 177 1.62 6.78 -2.41
CA PRO A 177 1.55 8.21 -2.70
C PRO A 177 1.74 8.47 -4.20
N GLU A 178 0.92 9.36 -4.77
CA GLU A 178 0.82 9.57 -6.23
C GLU A 178 2.14 10.04 -6.85
N TRP A 179 2.94 10.79 -6.12
CA TRP A 179 4.25 11.24 -6.59
C TRP A 179 5.21 10.08 -6.80
N ALA A 180 5.08 9.00 -6.02
CA ALA A 180 5.99 7.86 -6.05
C ALA A 180 5.79 6.94 -7.29
N PHE A 181 4.73 7.14 -8.08
CA PHE A 181 4.53 6.44 -9.35
C PHE A 181 5.37 6.99 -10.52
N ILE A 182 6.15 8.05 -10.29
CA ILE A 182 7.00 8.62 -11.35
C ILE A 182 8.43 8.07 -11.18
N GLU A 183 8.85 7.23 -12.14
CA GLU A 183 10.12 6.49 -12.08
C GLU A 183 11.36 7.39 -12.13
N ASP A 184 11.29 8.54 -12.77
CA ASP A 184 12.41 9.51 -12.92
C ASP A 184 12.02 10.88 -12.35
N LEU A 185 11.44 10.89 -11.14
CA LEU A 185 11.04 12.13 -10.48
C LEU A 185 12.22 12.78 -9.77
N GLU A 186 12.44 14.04 -10.08
CA GLU A 186 13.29 14.95 -9.31
C GLU A 186 12.38 15.97 -8.62
N ILE A 187 12.03 15.71 -7.36
CA ILE A 187 11.01 16.52 -6.66
C ILE A 187 11.46 17.96 -6.43
N SER A 188 12.76 18.19 -6.26
CA SER A 188 13.34 19.54 -6.13
C SER A 188 13.30 20.31 -7.46
N GLU A 189 13.34 19.65 -8.62
CA GLU A 189 13.08 20.29 -9.91
C GLU A 189 11.63 20.76 -10.01
N MET A 190 10.67 19.93 -9.55
CA MET A 190 9.26 20.34 -9.48
C MET A 190 9.07 21.53 -8.56
N LEU A 191 9.77 21.56 -7.43
CA LEU A 191 9.78 22.70 -6.53
C LEU A 191 10.26 23.99 -7.22
N LEU A 192 11.39 23.93 -7.94
CA LEU A 192 11.92 25.10 -8.64
C LEU A 192 11.02 25.55 -9.81
N ALA A 193 10.39 24.64 -10.50
CA ALA A 193 9.45 24.96 -11.57
C ALA A 193 8.09 25.51 -11.06
N HIS A 194 7.79 25.38 -9.77
CA HIS A 194 6.51 25.76 -9.20
C HIS A 194 6.32 27.29 -9.25
N PRO A 195 5.15 27.79 -9.71
CA PRO A 195 4.92 29.24 -9.87
C PRO A 195 4.74 29.99 -8.55
N GLU A 196 4.27 29.33 -7.51
CA GLU A 196 4.01 29.95 -6.23
C GLU A 196 5.24 29.92 -5.32
N HIS A 197 5.27 30.85 -4.36
CA HIS A 197 6.24 30.83 -3.29
C HIS A 197 5.85 29.76 -2.24
N LEU A 198 6.70 28.76 -2.10
CA LEU A 198 6.60 27.69 -1.11
C LEU A 198 7.70 27.86 -0.06
N VAL A 199 7.41 27.55 1.20
CA VAL A 199 8.42 27.61 2.29
C VAL A 199 9.60 26.68 1.98
N THR A 200 9.35 25.55 1.32
CA THR A 200 10.41 24.64 0.86
C THR A 200 11.38 25.30 -0.12
N LYS A 201 10.97 26.33 -0.90
CA LYS A 201 11.90 27.12 -1.74
C LYS A 201 12.86 27.97 -0.91
N ASP A 202 12.41 28.55 0.20
CA ASP A 202 13.28 29.30 1.09
C ASP A 202 14.36 28.38 1.67
N VAL A 203 13.98 27.19 2.10
CA VAL A 203 14.93 26.18 2.61
C VAL A 203 15.89 25.72 1.52
N PHE A 204 15.44 25.58 0.27
CA PHE A 204 16.30 25.30 -0.87
C PHE A 204 17.34 26.42 -1.08
N ILE A 205 16.93 27.68 -0.99
CA ILE A 205 17.83 28.83 -1.11
C ILE A 205 18.91 28.80 0.01
N GLU A 206 18.51 28.53 1.25
CA GLU A 206 19.44 28.37 2.36
C GLU A 206 20.43 27.22 2.13
N PHE A 207 19.94 26.08 1.62
CA PHE A 207 20.77 24.95 1.24
C PHE A 207 21.81 25.31 0.18
N ILE A 208 21.40 26.03 -0.87
CA ILE A 208 22.33 26.50 -1.93
C ILE A 208 23.31 27.50 -1.40
N GLN A 209 22.89 28.46 -0.57
CA GLN A 209 23.79 29.44 0.08
C GLN A 209 24.86 28.78 0.97
N GLY A 210 24.51 27.63 1.59
CA GLY A 210 25.47 26.84 2.35
C GLY A 210 26.53 26.10 1.51
N ARG A 211 26.29 25.94 0.20
CA ARG A 211 27.17 25.19 -0.72
C ARG A 211 28.04 26.05 -1.59
N TYR A 212 27.68 27.31 -1.83
CA TYR A 212 28.38 28.23 -2.71
C TYR A 212 28.82 29.48 -1.97
N ALA A 213 30.05 29.94 -2.24
CA ALA A 213 30.62 31.08 -1.54
C ALA A 213 29.84 32.39 -1.80
N ASP A 214 29.33 32.56 -3.01
CA ASP A 214 28.59 33.71 -3.46
C ASP A 214 27.72 33.36 -4.67
N ILE A 215 26.95 34.35 -5.15
CA ILE A 215 26.06 34.19 -6.29
C ILE A 215 26.78 33.94 -7.61
N GLU A 216 27.97 34.48 -7.77
CA GLU A 216 28.82 34.30 -8.96
C GLU A 216 29.30 32.85 -9.06
N ALA A 217 29.78 32.27 -7.95
CA ALA A 217 30.17 30.86 -7.88
C ALA A 217 28.98 29.91 -8.20
N PHE A 218 27.77 30.18 -7.67
CA PHE A 218 26.59 29.45 -7.98
C PHE A 218 26.19 29.58 -9.46
N SER A 219 26.10 30.82 -9.99
CA SER A 219 25.73 31.11 -11.38
C SER A 219 26.66 30.40 -12.38
N GLN A 220 27.93 30.36 -12.08
CA GLN A 220 28.93 29.66 -12.89
C GLN A 220 28.74 28.14 -12.83
N ALA A 221 28.54 27.59 -11.63
CA ALA A 221 28.39 26.16 -11.42
C ALA A 221 27.09 25.59 -12.08
N TRP A 222 25.99 26.34 -12.03
CA TRP A 222 24.71 25.96 -12.63
C TRP A 222 24.57 26.40 -14.08
N ASN A 223 25.46 27.26 -14.58
CA ASN A 223 25.30 27.97 -15.86
C ASN A 223 23.95 28.71 -15.95
N LEU A 224 23.58 29.34 -14.86
CA LEU A 224 22.31 30.06 -14.69
C LEU A 224 22.59 31.51 -14.39
N LYS A 225 22.06 32.43 -15.19
CA LYS A 225 22.25 33.88 -14.98
C LYS A 225 21.18 34.39 -14.05
N ILE A 226 21.57 34.68 -12.82
CA ILE A 226 20.74 35.34 -11.79
C ILE A 226 21.60 36.35 -11.03
N ASP A 227 20.96 37.39 -10.52
CA ASP A 227 21.66 38.49 -9.83
C ASP A 227 21.72 38.26 -8.31
N SER A 228 20.84 37.46 -7.79
CA SER A 228 20.74 37.11 -6.36
C SER A 228 20.15 35.73 -6.12
N PHE A 229 20.39 35.12 -4.97
CA PHE A 229 19.76 33.88 -4.58
C PHE A 229 18.22 33.99 -4.47
N ALA A 230 17.67 35.19 -4.23
CA ALA A 230 16.24 35.42 -4.22
C ALA A 230 15.58 35.18 -5.59
N ASP A 231 16.34 35.27 -6.69
CA ASP A 231 15.82 34.99 -8.03
C ASP A 231 15.43 33.50 -8.21
N LEU A 232 15.91 32.61 -7.33
CA LEU A 232 15.50 31.20 -7.27
C LEU A 232 14.02 31.03 -6.85
N LEU A 233 13.38 32.06 -6.33
CA LEU A 233 11.93 32.07 -6.10
C LEU A 233 11.14 32.14 -7.41
N THR A 234 11.73 32.68 -8.47
CA THR A 234 11.14 32.69 -9.80
C THR A 234 11.20 31.28 -10.41
N PRO A 235 10.14 30.81 -11.08
CA PRO A 235 10.11 29.46 -11.66
C PRO A 235 11.28 29.19 -12.61
N ILE A 236 11.97 28.08 -12.36
CA ILE A 236 13.08 27.56 -13.18
C ILE A 236 12.68 26.18 -13.68
N PRO A 237 12.04 26.08 -14.85
CA PRO A 237 11.67 24.78 -15.42
C PRO A 237 12.91 24.02 -15.92
N GLU A 238 12.83 22.69 -15.90
CA GLU A 238 13.85 21.81 -16.47
C GLU A 238 15.28 22.03 -15.90
N ALA A 239 15.39 22.37 -14.61
CA ALA A 239 16.65 22.69 -13.96
C ALA A 239 17.70 21.53 -14.06
N ARG A 240 17.25 20.27 -14.17
CA ARG A 240 18.13 19.11 -14.42
C ARG A 240 18.85 19.17 -15.78
N LYS A 241 18.34 19.91 -16.74
CA LYS A 241 18.98 20.11 -18.06
C LYS A 241 20.12 21.12 -18.03
N LEU A 242 20.28 21.83 -16.93
CA LEU A 242 21.43 22.70 -16.68
C LEU A 242 22.71 21.87 -16.47
N PHE A 243 23.73 22.45 -15.88
CA PHE A 243 25.02 21.79 -15.65
C PHE A 243 24.91 20.62 -14.64
N LYS A 244 25.99 19.79 -14.61
CA LYS A 244 26.11 18.65 -13.68
C LYS A 244 25.94 19.07 -12.20
N ALA A 245 26.42 20.27 -11.84
CA ALA A 245 26.29 20.79 -10.47
C ALA A 245 24.79 20.92 -10.07
N ALA A 246 23.96 21.47 -10.96
CA ALA A 246 22.53 21.58 -10.73
C ALA A 246 21.89 20.22 -10.42
N ARG A 247 22.20 19.17 -11.21
CA ARG A 247 21.70 17.82 -10.97
C ARG A 247 22.09 17.28 -9.59
N CYS A 248 23.37 17.46 -9.21
CA CYS A 248 23.86 17.00 -7.91
C CYS A 248 23.18 17.72 -6.74
N ASP A 249 22.95 19.03 -6.88
CA ASP A 249 22.29 19.81 -5.84
C ASP A 249 20.81 19.49 -5.75
N LEU A 250 20.13 19.31 -6.88
CA LEU A 250 18.72 18.89 -6.93
C LEU A 250 18.53 17.50 -6.32
N ASP A 251 19.34 16.53 -6.71
CA ASP A 251 19.31 15.17 -6.16
C ASP A 251 19.52 15.17 -4.64
N ALA A 252 20.52 15.93 -4.15
CA ALA A 252 20.77 16.06 -2.72
C ALA A 252 19.62 16.74 -1.97
N PHE A 253 18.99 17.75 -2.56
CA PHE A 253 17.85 18.42 -1.92
C PHE A 253 16.56 17.60 -2.00
N SER A 254 16.36 16.83 -3.06
CA SER A 254 15.26 15.86 -3.14
C SER A 254 15.32 14.82 -2.03
N TYR A 255 16.50 14.33 -1.70
CA TYR A 255 16.69 13.47 -0.53
C TYR A 255 16.19 14.14 0.76
N ILE A 256 16.58 15.42 0.98
CA ILE A 256 16.17 16.21 2.15
C ILE A 256 14.64 16.43 2.17
N MET A 257 14.04 16.72 1.01
CA MET A 257 12.59 16.90 0.90
C MET A 257 11.83 15.61 1.22
N ILE A 258 12.26 14.47 0.66
CA ILE A 258 11.60 13.16 0.90
C ILE A 258 11.85 12.72 2.35
N GLU A 259 13.05 12.96 2.91
CA GLU A 259 13.27 12.71 4.34
C GLU A 259 12.29 13.50 5.21
N GLN A 260 12.11 14.80 4.95
CA GLN A 260 11.19 15.65 5.71
C GLN A 260 9.73 15.22 5.55
N TYR A 261 9.35 14.77 4.34
CA TYR A 261 8.04 14.21 4.04
C TYR A 261 7.72 13.01 4.95
N ILE A 262 8.67 12.12 5.19
CA ILE A 262 8.51 10.96 6.09
C ILE A 262 8.64 11.35 7.55
N LYS A 263 9.69 12.11 7.89
CA LYS A 263 10.12 12.40 9.26
C LYS A 263 9.05 13.08 10.10
N VAL A 264 8.43 14.13 9.57
CA VAL A 264 7.50 14.94 10.36
C VAL A 264 6.30 14.13 10.84
N PRO A 265 5.52 13.48 9.95
CA PRO A 265 4.39 12.67 10.41
C PRO A 265 4.82 11.42 11.17
N ALA A 266 5.96 10.78 10.84
CA ALA A 266 6.43 9.60 11.57
C ALA A 266 6.75 9.92 13.04
N LEU A 267 7.43 11.04 13.31
CA LEU A 267 7.71 11.47 14.68
C LEU A 267 6.42 11.82 15.43
N LYS A 268 5.46 12.52 14.80
CA LYS A 268 4.17 12.81 15.41
C LYS A 268 3.37 11.53 15.72
N CYS A 269 3.38 10.55 14.83
CA CYS A 269 2.77 9.25 15.09
C CYS A 269 3.43 8.55 16.28
N LYS A 270 4.77 8.56 16.38
CA LYS A 270 5.49 7.92 17.49
C LYS A 270 5.26 8.62 18.84
N GLU A 271 5.01 9.95 18.83
CA GLU A 271 4.60 10.69 20.03
C GLU A 271 3.23 10.24 20.57
N VAL A 272 2.27 9.94 19.66
CA VAL A 272 0.91 9.51 20.03
C VAL A 272 0.86 8.02 20.35
N ASP A 273 1.49 7.21 19.51
CA ASP A 273 1.50 5.75 19.59
C ASP A 273 2.94 5.20 19.64
N PRO A 274 3.51 5.06 20.83
CA PRO A 274 4.83 4.47 21.02
C PRO A 274 4.83 2.92 20.94
N ASN A 275 3.65 2.29 20.93
CA ASN A 275 3.50 0.84 21.13
C ASN A 275 3.56 0.06 19.80
N HIS A 276 2.90 0.57 18.75
CA HIS A 276 2.79 -0.12 17.48
C HIS A 276 3.94 0.22 16.52
N LEU A 277 4.22 -0.71 15.59
CA LEU A 277 5.27 -0.52 14.59
C LEU A 277 4.78 0.41 13.48
N ASN A 278 5.65 1.32 13.04
CA ASN A 278 5.42 2.15 11.87
C ASN A 278 5.99 1.49 10.61
N PHE A 279 5.13 1.08 9.69
CA PHE A 279 5.49 0.46 8.40
C PHE A 279 5.68 1.47 7.26
N GLY A 280 5.47 2.73 7.50
CA GLY A 280 5.73 3.82 6.54
C GLY A 280 4.67 3.98 5.47
N MET A 281 5.13 4.07 4.22
CA MET A 281 4.39 4.66 3.11
C MET A 281 3.66 3.66 2.23
N ARG A 282 3.94 2.36 2.37
CA ARG A 282 3.42 1.32 1.47
C ARG A 282 3.60 1.75 0.01
N TYR A 283 4.87 1.98 -0.36
CA TYR A 283 5.20 2.50 -1.68
C TYR A 283 4.73 1.58 -2.81
N PRO A 284 4.26 2.11 -3.96
CA PRO A 284 3.86 1.28 -5.10
C PRO A 284 5.05 0.47 -5.64
N TYR A 285 6.24 1.05 -5.59
CA TYR A 285 7.56 0.47 -5.85
C TYR A 285 8.64 1.51 -5.52
N ILE A 286 9.87 1.05 -5.43
CA ILE A 286 11.06 1.91 -5.34
C ILE A 286 11.77 1.88 -6.70
N ALA A 287 11.83 3.03 -7.37
CA ALA A 287 12.49 3.18 -8.67
C ALA A 287 13.93 3.71 -8.53
N TYR A 288 14.20 4.54 -7.51
CA TYR A 288 15.50 5.18 -7.28
C TYR A 288 15.76 5.34 -5.78
N ALA A 289 17.05 5.42 -5.42
CA ALA A 289 17.49 5.38 -4.02
C ALA A 289 16.88 6.48 -3.14
N ASN A 290 16.70 7.70 -3.65
CA ASN A 290 16.18 8.82 -2.84
C ASN A 290 14.74 8.57 -2.32
N GLN A 291 13.96 7.67 -2.96
CA GLN A 291 12.64 7.28 -2.42
C GLN A 291 12.73 6.59 -1.05
N THR A 292 13.91 6.09 -0.67
CA THR A 292 14.12 5.50 0.66
C THR A 292 14.51 6.53 1.74
N ALA A 293 14.66 7.81 1.40
CA ALA A 293 14.98 8.85 2.37
C ALA A 293 13.93 8.88 3.49
N GLY A 294 14.37 9.08 4.72
CA GLY A 294 13.49 9.07 5.89
C GLY A 294 13.20 7.68 6.47
N HIS A 295 13.73 6.59 5.89
CA HIS A 295 13.54 5.24 6.39
C HIS A 295 13.93 5.07 7.87
N GLN A 296 14.92 5.82 8.35
CA GLN A 296 15.39 5.77 9.74
C GLN A 296 14.33 6.21 10.78
N TYR A 297 13.21 6.77 10.36
CA TYR A 297 12.07 7.13 11.21
C TYR A 297 10.97 6.07 11.21
N LEU A 298 11.17 4.94 10.53
CA LEU A 298 10.26 3.82 10.41
C LEU A 298 10.78 2.61 11.20
N ASP A 299 9.90 1.69 11.57
CA ASP A 299 10.29 0.42 12.20
C ASP A 299 10.48 -0.70 11.16
N VAL A 300 9.72 -0.66 10.06
CA VAL A 300 9.80 -1.58 8.92
C VAL A 300 9.64 -0.77 7.64
N PHE A 301 10.43 -1.08 6.62
CA PHE A 301 10.28 -0.47 5.30
C PHE A 301 9.31 -1.28 4.46
N ASP A 302 8.17 -0.71 4.13
CA ASP A 302 7.10 -1.42 3.45
C ASP A 302 6.88 -0.92 2.01
N ILE A 303 6.60 -1.88 1.13
CA ILE A 303 6.33 -1.67 -0.29
C ILE A 303 5.19 -2.55 -0.77
N ASN A 304 4.56 -2.17 -1.87
CA ASN A 304 3.81 -3.06 -2.75
C ASN A 304 4.77 -3.61 -3.82
N ASP A 305 4.67 -4.89 -4.14
CA ASP A 305 5.55 -5.47 -5.16
C ASP A 305 4.83 -6.53 -6.01
N TYR A 306 4.57 -6.19 -7.24
CA TYR A 306 3.89 -7.04 -8.21
C TYR A 306 4.85 -7.78 -9.16
N ARG A 307 6.03 -8.19 -8.70
CA ARG A 307 6.94 -9.07 -9.45
C ARG A 307 6.53 -10.53 -9.30
N TYR A 308 7.05 -11.39 -10.15
CA TYR A 308 6.95 -12.84 -9.95
C TYR A 308 8.03 -13.37 -9.01
N ASP A 309 9.18 -12.69 -8.94
CA ASP A 309 10.32 -13.02 -8.07
C ASP A 309 10.77 -11.75 -7.34
N PRO A 310 10.54 -11.65 -6.03
CA PRO A 310 10.86 -10.46 -5.26
C PRO A 310 12.31 -10.42 -4.77
N LYS A 311 13.06 -11.54 -4.84
CA LYS A 311 14.31 -11.76 -4.14
C LYS A 311 15.35 -10.66 -4.35
N GLU A 312 15.71 -10.40 -5.60
CA GLU A 312 16.75 -9.41 -5.93
C GLU A 312 16.31 -7.99 -5.55
N TYR A 313 15.04 -7.71 -5.69
CA TYR A 313 14.48 -6.40 -5.38
C TYR A 313 14.45 -6.13 -3.88
N ILE A 314 14.04 -7.11 -3.07
CA ILE A 314 14.10 -7.02 -1.61
C ILE A 314 15.54 -6.84 -1.13
N ASN A 315 16.49 -7.61 -1.70
CA ASN A 315 17.91 -7.47 -1.37
C ASN A 315 18.43 -6.07 -1.71
N TRP A 316 18.07 -5.53 -2.87
CA TRP A 316 18.46 -4.19 -3.26
C TRP A 316 17.89 -3.13 -2.30
N ILE A 317 16.59 -3.16 -1.99
CA ILE A 317 15.98 -2.23 -1.03
C ILE A 317 16.62 -2.41 0.35
N GLY A 318 16.72 -3.65 0.83
CA GLY A 318 17.34 -3.95 2.12
C GLY A 318 18.76 -3.41 2.24
N SER A 319 19.54 -3.46 1.15
CA SER A 319 20.89 -2.87 1.12
C SER A 319 20.91 -1.34 1.21
N LEU A 320 19.83 -0.66 0.76
CA LEU A 320 19.70 0.80 0.87
C LEU A 320 19.29 1.23 2.27
N VAL A 321 18.35 0.51 2.88
CA VAL A 321 17.73 0.93 4.15
C VAL A 321 18.33 0.23 5.38
N ASN A 322 18.99 -0.91 5.22
CA ASN A 322 19.56 -1.76 6.27
C ASN A 322 18.59 -2.01 7.45
N MET A 323 17.34 -2.34 7.13
CA MET A 323 16.28 -2.62 8.08
C MET A 323 15.32 -3.69 7.54
N PRO A 324 14.38 -4.23 8.36
CA PRO A 324 13.37 -5.16 7.87
C PRO A 324 12.55 -4.56 6.71
N VAL A 325 12.31 -5.38 5.68
CA VAL A 325 11.49 -5.04 4.50
C VAL A 325 10.27 -5.94 4.47
N MET A 326 9.09 -5.37 4.28
CA MET A 326 7.84 -6.10 4.09
C MET A 326 7.24 -5.78 2.72
N VAL A 327 6.51 -6.72 2.16
CA VAL A 327 5.65 -6.51 0.99
C VAL A 327 4.20 -6.64 1.44
N SER A 328 3.50 -5.53 1.55
CA SER A 328 2.13 -5.52 2.05
C SER A 328 1.06 -5.60 0.96
N GLU A 329 1.47 -5.72 -0.30
CA GLU A 329 0.55 -5.96 -1.40
C GLU A 329 1.25 -6.66 -2.57
N PHE A 330 0.75 -7.83 -2.93
CA PHE A 330 1.10 -8.58 -4.14
C PHE A 330 -0.03 -9.53 -4.51
N HIS A 331 -0.15 -9.90 -5.77
CA HIS A 331 -1.05 -10.97 -6.19
C HIS A 331 -0.60 -11.65 -7.48
N HIS A 332 -1.19 -12.84 -7.72
CA HIS A 332 -1.17 -13.54 -8.99
C HIS A 332 -2.58 -14.03 -9.27
N GLY A 333 -3.12 -13.70 -10.43
CA GLY A 333 -4.46 -14.14 -10.84
C GLY A 333 -4.40 -15.09 -12.03
N SER A 334 -5.54 -15.74 -12.33
CA SER A 334 -5.68 -16.64 -13.48
C SER A 334 -6.99 -16.41 -14.23
N LEU A 335 -7.18 -17.05 -15.38
CA LEU A 335 -8.36 -16.86 -16.24
C LEU A 335 -9.28 -18.09 -16.28
N ASP A 336 -8.96 -19.17 -15.58
CA ASP A 336 -9.61 -20.47 -15.68
C ASP A 336 -10.82 -20.66 -14.74
N ARG A 337 -11.27 -19.61 -14.04
CA ARG A 337 -12.43 -19.62 -13.11
C ARG A 337 -13.51 -18.59 -13.42
N GLY A 338 -13.54 -18.08 -14.65
CA GLY A 338 -14.66 -17.32 -15.18
C GLY A 338 -14.58 -15.81 -15.08
N LEU A 339 -13.64 -15.24 -14.36
CA LEU A 339 -13.36 -13.80 -14.41
C LEU A 339 -12.43 -13.47 -15.58
N PRO A 340 -12.60 -12.29 -16.23
CA PRO A 340 -11.93 -11.99 -17.49
C PRO A 340 -10.48 -11.49 -17.34
N VAL A 341 -10.04 -11.11 -16.12
CA VAL A 341 -8.76 -10.44 -15.90
C VAL A 341 -8.01 -11.06 -14.72
N THR A 342 -6.70 -11.18 -14.88
CA THR A 342 -5.79 -11.76 -13.88
C THR A 342 -5.31 -10.76 -12.83
N GLY A 343 -5.62 -9.48 -12.99
CA GLY A 343 -4.93 -8.44 -12.25
C GLY A 343 -3.55 -8.12 -12.82
N ILE A 344 -2.70 -7.47 -12.02
CA ILE A 344 -1.40 -6.92 -12.45
C ILE A 344 -0.43 -8.04 -12.88
N ARG A 345 -0.52 -9.22 -12.25
CA ARG A 345 0.31 -10.39 -12.62
C ARG A 345 -0.55 -11.61 -12.84
N GLY A 346 -0.39 -12.22 -14.00
CA GLY A 346 -1.18 -13.37 -14.41
C GLY A 346 -0.36 -14.65 -14.55
N VAL A 347 -1.00 -15.76 -14.18
CA VAL A 347 -0.55 -17.13 -14.42
C VAL A 347 -1.64 -17.90 -15.13
N ARG A 348 -1.32 -19.08 -15.71
CA ARG A 348 -2.25 -19.75 -16.62
C ARG A 348 -3.43 -20.41 -15.93
N THR A 349 -3.23 -20.95 -14.73
CA THR A 349 -4.28 -21.71 -14.02
C THR A 349 -4.27 -21.42 -12.53
N GLN A 350 -5.28 -21.90 -11.80
CA GLN A 350 -5.33 -21.83 -10.36
C GLN A 350 -4.19 -22.60 -9.68
N GLU A 351 -3.78 -23.75 -10.27
CA GLU A 351 -2.61 -24.51 -9.78
C GLU A 351 -1.36 -23.63 -9.86
N GLU A 352 -1.18 -22.90 -10.96
CA GLU A 352 -0.06 -21.98 -11.14
C GLU A 352 -0.12 -20.77 -10.19
N ARG A 353 -1.32 -20.38 -9.71
CA ARG A 353 -1.43 -19.38 -8.62
C ARG A 353 -0.81 -19.89 -7.32
N GLY A 354 -1.05 -21.15 -6.99
CA GLY A 354 -0.43 -21.79 -5.83
C GLY A 354 1.10 -21.86 -5.97
N VAL A 355 1.59 -22.24 -7.16
CA VAL A 355 3.02 -22.24 -7.50
C VAL A 355 3.62 -20.84 -7.35
N ALA A 356 2.96 -19.81 -7.92
CA ALA A 356 3.42 -18.42 -7.88
C ALA A 356 3.47 -17.89 -6.44
N TYR A 357 2.47 -18.17 -5.61
CA TYR A 357 2.45 -17.77 -4.21
C TYR A 357 3.66 -18.35 -3.45
N ARG A 358 3.90 -19.67 -3.54
CA ARG A 358 5.03 -20.32 -2.89
C ARG A 358 6.36 -19.78 -3.38
N TYR A 359 6.50 -19.67 -4.70
CA TYR A 359 7.71 -19.15 -5.34
C TYR A 359 8.01 -17.75 -4.82
N TYR A 360 7.03 -16.87 -4.81
CA TYR A 360 7.17 -15.49 -4.35
C TYR A 360 7.58 -15.42 -2.86
N VAL A 361 6.77 -16.01 -1.99
CA VAL A 361 6.96 -15.87 -0.54
C VAL A 361 8.22 -16.58 -0.04
N GLU A 362 8.46 -17.83 -0.51
CA GLU A 362 9.65 -18.58 -0.06
C GLU A 362 10.96 -17.99 -0.63
N ARG A 363 10.93 -17.41 -1.84
CA ARG A 363 12.10 -16.70 -2.38
C ARG A 363 12.38 -15.39 -1.66
N GLY A 364 11.36 -14.62 -1.35
CA GLY A 364 11.48 -13.46 -0.45
C GLY A 364 12.07 -13.87 0.90
N ALA A 365 11.49 -14.87 1.54
CA ALA A 365 11.94 -15.39 2.83
C ALA A 365 13.40 -15.92 2.84
N SER A 366 13.95 -16.25 1.68
CA SER A 366 15.37 -16.65 1.56
C SER A 366 16.35 -15.47 1.56
N THR A 367 15.88 -14.25 1.78
CA THR A 367 16.70 -13.05 1.99
C THR A 367 16.80 -12.69 3.46
N ASP A 368 17.82 -11.92 3.84
CA ASP A 368 18.03 -11.52 5.23
C ASP A 368 17.08 -10.40 5.70
N TYR A 369 16.47 -9.68 4.78
CA TYR A 369 15.66 -8.47 5.07
C TYR A 369 14.18 -8.72 5.14
N PHE A 370 13.66 -9.76 4.47
CA PHE A 370 12.22 -9.96 4.29
C PHE A 370 11.56 -10.52 5.56
N VAL A 371 10.59 -9.78 6.09
CA VAL A 371 9.89 -10.16 7.32
C VAL A 371 8.43 -10.58 7.10
N GLY A 372 7.98 -10.61 5.86
CA GLY A 372 6.66 -11.10 5.52
C GLY A 372 5.99 -10.39 4.35
N SER A 373 4.81 -10.89 4.04
CA SER A 373 3.98 -10.33 2.97
C SER A 373 2.48 -10.43 3.27
N VAL A 374 1.71 -9.55 2.63
CA VAL A 374 0.25 -9.55 2.66
C VAL A 374 -0.27 -9.68 1.23
N TYR A 375 -1.06 -10.73 0.97
CA TYR A 375 -1.60 -10.99 -0.35
C TYR A 375 -2.86 -10.16 -0.62
N PHE A 376 -2.97 -9.56 -1.77
CA PHE A 376 -4.13 -8.81 -2.25
C PHE A 376 -4.94 -9.66 -3.23
N VAL A 377 -6.11 -10.23 -2.88
CA VAL A 377 -7.06 -9.92 -1.81
C VAL A 377 -7.80 -11.20 -1.35
N PHE A 378 -8.65 -11.09 -0.29
CA PHE A 378 -9.42 -12.22 0.24
C PHE A 378 -10.45 -12.78 -0.75
N SER A 379 -11.27 -11.94 -1.37
CA SER A 379 -12.34 -12.35 -2.29
C SER A 379 -12.01 -11.98 -3.73
N ASP A 380 -12.44 -12.79 -4.68
CA ASP A 380 -12.48 -12.39 -6.09
C ASP A 380 -13.26 -11.09 -6.26
N GLN A 381 -12.85 -10.28 -7.23
CA GLN A 381 -13.52 -9.03 -7.53
C GLN A 381 -14.78 -9.26 -8.38
N PRO A 382 -15.71 -8.28 -8.43
CA PRO A 382 -16.95 -8.43 -9.18
C PRO A 382 -16.71 -8.44 -10.69
N VAL A 383 -17.44 -9.29 -11.41
CA VAL A 383 -17.25 -9.49 -12.86
C VAL A 383 -17.49 -8.21 -13.69
N LEU A 384 -18.39 -7.32 -13.27
CA LEU A 384 -18.70 -6.06 -13.92
C LEU A 384 -17.91 -4.86 -13.35
N CYS A 385 -16.81 -5.12 -12.68
CA CYS A 385 -15.91 -4.17 -12.04
C CYS A 385 -16.35 -3.67 -10.66
N SER A 386 -15.35 -3.44 -9.84
CA SER A 386 -15.43 -2.65 -8.61
C SER A 386 -15.40 -1.15 -8.94
N ASN A 387 -15.55 -0.31 -7.92
CA ASN A 387 -15.39 1.14 -8.06
C ASN A 387 -13.95 1.59 -8.40
N TYR A 388 -12.98 0.66 -8.35
CA TYR A 388 -11.62 0.85 -8.86
C TYR A 388 -11.47 0.44 -10.33
N GLN A 389 -12.56 0.05 -11.00
CA GLN A 389 -12.59 -0.47 -12.36
C GLN A 389 -11.83 -1.81 -12.51
N GLU A 390 -11.81 -2.60 -11.45
CA GLU A 390 -11.14 -3.90 -11.39
C GLU A 390 -12.14 -5.04 -11.33
N ASN A 391 -11.80 -6.16 -11.98
CA ASN A 391 -12.59 -7.39 -12.03
C ASN A 391 -11.68 -8.63 -12.08
N TYR A 392 -10.75 -8.70 -11.15
CA TYR A 392 -9.65 -9.65 -11.12
C TYR A 392 -10.02 -10.97 -10.45
N ASN A 393 -9.54 -12.09 -11.02
CA ASN A 393 -9.58 -13.41 -10.37
C ASN A 393 -8.32 -13.61 -9.51
N ILE A 394 -8.29 -12.99 -8.36
CA ILE A 394 -7.14 -12.97 -7.45
C ILE A 394 -7.49 -13.42 -6.04
N GLY A 395 -8.76 -13.64 -5.73
CA GLY A 395 -9.25 -13.98 -4.38
C GLY A 395 -8.79 -15.35 -3.88
N PHE A 396 -8.82 -15.52 -2.58
CA PHE A 396 -8.75 -16.83 -1.92
C PHE A 396 -10.10 -17.55 -1.94
N VAL A 397 -11.17 -16.78 -2.04
CA VAL A 397 -12.54 -17.29 -2.17
C VAL A 397 -13.25 -16.63 -3.34
N ASP A 398 -14.20 -17.35 -3.93
CA ASP A 398 -15.10 -16.83 -4.95
C ASP A 398 -16.30 -16.09 -4.34
N ILE A 399 -17.19 -15.60 -5.20
CA ILE A 399 -18.42 -14.88 -4.84
C ILE A 399 -19.41 -15.73 -3.99
N CYS A 400 -19.27 -17.05 -4.00
CA CYS A 400 -20.03 -17.99 -3.17
C CYS A 400 -19.30 -18.38 -1.88
N GLN A 401 -18.21 -17.71 -1.54
CA GLN A 401 -17.33 -18.03 -0.41
C GLN A 401 -16.67 -19.41 -0.53
N MET A 402 -16.54 -19.97 -1.74
CA MET A 402 -15.85 -21.23 -1.96
C MET A 402 -14.35 -20.98 -2.11
N PRO A 403 -13.50 -21.67 -1.32
CA PRO A 403 -12.04 -21.47 -1.42
C PRO A 403 -11.51 -22.01 -2.74
N HIS A 404 -10.57 -21.25 -3.32
CA HIS A 404 -9.67 -21.77 -4.36
C HIS A 404 -8.59 -22.62 -3.67
N ARG A 405 -8.79 -23.96 -3.69
CA ARG A 405 -7.95 -24.89 -2.92
C ARG A 405 -6.49 -24.83 -3.32
N GLU A 406 -6.24 -24.60 -4.58
CA GLU A 406 -4.92 -24.59 -5.18
C GLU A 406 -4.01 -23.53 -4.50
N ILE A 407 -4.54 -22.31 -4.30
CA ILE A 407 -3.78 -21.28 -3.58
C ILE A 407 -3.82 -21.50 -2.06
N THR A 408 -4.94 -21.89 -1.48
CA THR A 408 -5.03 -22.03 -0.01
C THR A 408 -4.18 -23.21 0.52
N ASP A 409 -4.05 -24.30 -0.24
CA ASP A 409 -3.14 -25.40 0.08
C ASP A 409 -1.67 -24.97 -0.05
N ALA A 410 -1.32 -24.22 -1.08
CA ALA A 410 0.01 -23.65 -1.28
C ALA A 410 0.41 -22.69 -0.13
N VAL A 411 -0.50 -21.84 0.31
CA VAL A 411 -0.31 -20.95 1.46
C VAL A 411 -0.02 -21.74 2.73
N ARG A 412 -0.81 -22.77 3.00
CA ARG A 412 -0.61 -23.66 4.17
C ARG A 412 0.76 -24.34 4.14
N GLU A 413 1.18 -24.85 2.99
CA GLU A 413 2.51 -25.44 2.82
C GLU A 413 3.62 -24.42 3.06
N THR A 414 3.46 -23.20 2.54
CA THR A 414 4.41 -22.10 2.77
C THR A 414 4.51 -21.76 4.26
N ALA A 415 3.36 -21.64 4.95
CA ALA A 415 3.32 -21.31 6.37
C ALA A 415 4.10 -22.28 7.24
N ILE A 416 4.06 -23.57 6.93
CA ILE A 416 4.83 -24.62 7.64
C ILE A 416 6.34 -24.47 7.40
N ARG A 417 6.76 -23.92 6.25
CA ARG A 417 8.15 -23.94 5.79
C ARG A 417 8.88 -22.62 5.99
N VAL A 418 8.15 -21.48 5.94
CA VAL A 418 8.73 -20.14 5.79
C VAL A 418 9.78 -19.81 6.85
N TYR A 419 9.55 -20.17 8.11
CA TYR A 419 10.52 -19.95 9.19
C TYR A 419 11.83 -20.74 8.99
N ASN A 420 11.74 -21.97 8.48
CA ASN A 420 12.93 -22.78 8.19
C ASN A 420 13.66 -22.25 6.95
N VAL A 421 12.93 -21.75 5.95
CA VAL A 421 13.52 -21.11 4.77
C VAL A 421 14.24 -19.83 5.18
N HIS A 422 13.59 -18.95 5.96
CA HIS A 422 14.20 -17.71 6.44
C HIS A 422 15.42 -17.94 7.32
N ALA A 423 15.40 -18.98 8.15
CA ALA A 423 16.53 -19.37 8.99
C ALA A 423 17.65 -20.12 8.23
N GLY A 424 17.54 -20.29 6.91
CA GLY A 424 18.50 -21.06 6.10
C GLY A 424 18.55 -22.56 6.39
N LYS A 425 17.55 -23.10 7.11
CA LYS A 425 17.44 -24.53 7.48
C LYS A 425 16.74 -25.38 6.41
N ALA A 426 16.05 -24.75 5.48
CA ALA A 426 15.42 -25.38 4.32
C ALA A 426 15.64 -24.53 3.08
N SER A 427 15.75 -25.18 1.92
CA SER A 427 15.77 -24.48 0.63
C SER A 427 14.40 -23.88 0.34
N ASN A 428 14.36 -22.71 -0.27
CA ASN A 428 13.13 -22.11 -0.78
C ASN A 428 12.53 -22.95 -1.91
N TYR A 429 11.24 -22.81 -2.13
CA TYR A 429 10.57 -23.34 -3.32
C TYR A 429 11.11 -22.64 -4.57
N ASP A 430 11.55 -23.41 -5.58
CA ASP A 430 12.26 -22.88 -6.77
C ASP A 430 11.59 -23.26 -8.11
N HIS A 431 10.41 -23.88 -8.07
CA HIS A 431 9.63 -24.11 -9.27
C HIS A 431 8.95 -22.82 -9.72
N ARG A 432 9.34 -22.33 -10.90
CA ARG A 432 8.79 -21.08 -11.48
C ARG A 432 7.38 -21.30 -12.00
N PRO A 433 6.46 -20.34 -11.77
CA PRO A 433 5.11 -20.43 -12.32
C PRO A 433 5.11 -20.27 -13.85
N ASP A 434 4.13 -20.89 -14.50
CA ASP A 434 3.82 -20.63 -15.92
C ASP A 434 3.05 -19.31 -16.02
N ILE A 435 3.78 -18.26 -16.33
CA ILE A 435 3.27 -16.89 -16.33
C ILE A 435 2.52 -16.56 -17.63
N ILE A 436 1.54 -15.67 -17.52
CA ILE A 436 0.98 -14.97 -18.67
C ILE A 436 1.89 -13.76 -18.92
N PRO A 437 2.56 -13.67 -20.09
CA PRO A 437 3.37 -12.50 -20.41
C PRO A 437 2.53 -11.24 -20.33
N LEU A 438 3.10 -10.16 -19.74
CA LEU A 438 2.50 -8.84 -19.83
C LEU A 438 2.47 -8.45 -21.33
N ASN A 439 1.32 -8.60 -21.95
CA ASN A 439 1.10 -7.88 -23.18
C ASN A 439 0.98 -6.41 -22.76
N ALA A 440 1.87 -5.58 -23.28
CA ALA A 440 1.69 -4.14 -23.19
C ALA A 440 0.30 -3.83 -23.78
N CYS A 441 -0.65 -3.52 -22.90
CA CYS A 441 -1.92 -2.93 -23.28
C CYS A 441 -1.73 -1.45 -23.51
#